data_ba3d80ad73c7aa7864432846f0eb3a3b
#
_entry.id   ba3d80ad73c7aa7864432846f0eb3a3b
#
_cell.length_a   1.000
_cell.length_b   1.000
_cell.length_c   1.000
_cell.angle_alpha   90.00
_cell.angle_beta   90.00
_cell.angle_gamma   90.00
#
_symmetry.space_group_name_H-M   'P 1'
#
loop_
_entity.id
_entity.type
_entity.pdbx_description
1 polymer ?
#
loop_
_entity_poly.entity_id
_entity_poly.type
_entity_poly.pdbx_seq_one_letter_code
_entity_poly.pdbx_strand_id
1 'polypeptide(L)'
;SLHDALPISSSTTTIVLLLVYGAGLAIATFIEKYQGSEVARSVVYCSPLFFLLQFLIVLNWLAIVIRQRSLKMRKWGMLVTHGAFILILLGALVSHLYGEEGILHLREGETSNRFAVRHAGEVTYHTLPFSVELINFTLTRYPGSSSPSAYESELLVHLDGEDRKSVV
;
A
#
# COMPACT_ATOMS: atom_id res chain seq x y z
N SER A 1 29.31 -11.14 28.72
CA SER A 1 29.91 -10.83 27.41
C SER A 1 28.98 -9.83 26.69
N LEU A 2 29.56 -8.98 25.82
CA LEU A 2 28.83 -7.94 25.08
C LEU A 2 27.67 -8.53 24.20
N HIS A 3 27.65 -9.83 23.98
CA HIS A 3 26.63 -10.56 23.21
C HIS A 3 25.29 -10.74 23.92
N ASP A 4 25.26 -10.57 25.25
CA ASP A 4 24.05 -10.77 26.04
C ASP A 4 23.28 -9.44 26.29
N ALA A 5 23.88 -8.33 25.87
CA ALA A 5 23.37 -7.00 26.16
C ALA A 5 22.49 -6.34 25.07
N LEU A 6 22.26 -7.02 23.94
CA LEU A 6 21.37 -6.46 22.90
C LEU A 6 19.98 -7.10 22.99
N PRO A 7 18.99 -6.45 23.62
CA PRO A 7 17.60 -6.92 23.66
C PRO A 7 16.95 -7.01 22.28
N ILE A 8 17.56 -6.36 21.28
CA ILE A 8 17.05 -6.24 19.91
C ILE A 8 16.97 -7.58 19.15
N SER A 9 17.74 -8.61 19.55
CA SER A 9 17.73 -9.92 18.86
C SER A 9 17.01 -11.03 19.64
N SER A 10 16.07 -10.65 20.49
CA SER A 10 15.30 -11.58 21.33
C SER A 10 13.96 -11.91 20.67
N SER A 11 13.50 -13.17 20.82
CA SER A 11 12.15 -13.57 20.42
C SER A 11 11.07 -12.77 21.12
N THR A 12 11.31 -12.36 22.37
CA THR A 12 10.41 -11.48 23.12
C THR A 12 10.26 -10.11 22.45
N THR A 13 11.38 -9.52 22.02
CA THR A 13 11.37 -8.23 21.27
C THR A 13 10.57 -8.36 19.98
N THR A 14 10.74 -9.47 19.24
CA THR A 14 9.96 -9.74 18.03
C THR A 14 8.46 -9.75 18.32
N ILE A 15 8.04 -10.48 19.36
CA ILE A 15 6.62 -10.58 19.74
C ILE A 15 6.06 -9.21 20.12
N VAL A 16 6.79 -8.43 20.92
CA VAL A 16 6.35 -7.08 21.32
C VAL A 16 6.21 -6.16 20.10
N LEU A 17 7.21 -6.14 19.22
CA LEU A 17 7.16 -5.32 17.99
C LEU A 17 5.99 -5.72 17.09
N LEU A 18 5.73 -7.01 16.93
CA LEU A 18 4.61 -7.50 16.13
C LEU A 18 3.25 -7.17 16.78
N LEU A 19 3.14 -7.24 18.11
CA LEU A 19 1.91 -6.84 18.82
C LEU A 19 1.63 -5.34 18.66
N VAL A 20 2.66 -4.50 18.79
CA VAL A 20 2.53 -3.05 18.59
C VAL A 20 2.17 -2.74 17.13
N TYR A 21 2.80 -3.44 16.18
CA TYR A 21 2.48 -3.30 14.75
C TYR A 21 1.03 -3.70 14.45
N GLY A 22 0.58 -4.86 14.97
CA GLY A 22 -0.79 -5.32 14.82
C GLY A 22 -1.82 -4.37 15.46
N ALA A 23 -1.50 -3.79 16.62
CA ALA A 23 -2.34 -2.76 17.23
C ALA A 23 -2.43 -1.49 16.38
N GLY A 24 -1.31 -1.06 15.78
CA GLY A 24 -1.29 0.05 14.84
C GLY A 24 -2.19 -0.20 13.61
N LEU A 25 -2.13 -1.40 13.03
CA LEU A 25 -3.00 -1.78 11.91
C LEU A 25 -4.48 -1.84 12.32
N ALA A 26 -4.78 -2.34 13.52
CA ALA A 26 -6.15 -2.34 14.04
C ALA A 26 -6.69 -0.90 14.18
N ILE A 27 -5.90 0.00 14.76
CA ILE A 27 -6.27 1.42 14.88
C ILE A 27 -6.49 2.03 13.49
N ALA A 28 -5.60 1.76 12.51
CA ALA A 28 -5.75 2.23 11.14
C ALA A 28 -7.08 1.78 10.53
N THR A 29 -7.45 0.52 10.70
CA THR A 29 -8.72 -0.04 10.20
C THR A 29 -9.94 0.65 10.82
N PHE A 30 -9.90 0.98 12.10
CA PHE A 30 -10.97 1.76 12.73
C PHE A 30 -11.05 3.19 12.19
N ILE A 31 -9.91 3.86 12.03
CA ILE A 31 -9.86 5.20 11.44
C ILE A 31 -10.41 5.17 10.02
N GLU A 32 -10.00 4.20 9.21
CA GLU A 32 -10.49 4.02 7.85
C GLU A 32 -12.01 3.85 7.77
N LYS A 33 -12.57 3.04 8.67
CA LYS A 33 -14.03 2.81 8.75
C LYS A 33 -14.81 4.09 9.04
N TYR A 34 -14.31 4.98 9.91
CA TYR A 34 -15.07 6.15 10.37
C TYR A 34 -14.68 7.45 9.69
N GLN A 35 -13.47 7.57 9.19
CA GLN A 35 -12.92 8.82 8.64
C GLN A 35 -12.41 8.68 7.19
N GLY A 36 -12.42 7.44 6.66
CA GLY A 36 -11.98 7.16 5.30
C GLY A 36 -10.49 6.79 5.19
N SER A 37 -10.15 6.21 4.04
CA SER A 37 -8.81 5.67 3.76
C SER A 37 -7.72 6.75 3.68
N GLU A 38 -8.06 7.95 3.19
CA GLU A 38 -7.11 9.07 3.13
C GLU A 38 -6.61 9.49 4.53
N VAL A 39 -7.52 9.55 5.51
CA VAL A 39 -7.17 9.92 6.89
C VAL A 39 -6.35 8.81 7.55
N ALA A 40 -6.75 7.54 7.39
CA ALA A 40 -5.99 6.40 7.90
C ALA A 40 -4.58 6.37 7.33
N ARG A 41 -4.44 6.65 6.04
CA ARG A 41 -3.15 6.73 5.34
C ARG A 41 -2.27 7.83 5.92
N SER A 42 -2.78 9.06 6.02
CA SER A 42 -2.00 10.21 6.48
C SER A 42 -1.61 10.11 7.95
N VAL A 43 -2.51 9.64 8.81
CA VAL A 43 -2.31 9.61 10.27
C VAL A 43 -1.51 8.40 10.73
N VAL A 44 -1.71 7.23 10.12
CA VAL A 44 -1.08 5.98 10.55
C VAL A 44 0.00 5.53 9.59
N TYR A 45 -0.36 5.20 8.34
CA TYR A 45 0.56 4.55 7.41
C TYR A 45 1.73 5.44 6.97
N CYS A 46 1.52 6.75 6.82
CA CYS A 46 2.56 7.71 6.47
C CYS A 46 3.21 8.36 7.71
N SER A 47 2.88 7.91 8.93
CA SER A 47 3.47 8.49 10.14
C SER A 47 4.93 8.05 10.32
N PRO A 48 5.83 8.96 10.74
CA PRO A 48 7.22 8.62 11.02
C PRO A 48 7.37 7.50 12.07
N LEU A 49 6.44 7.43 13.01
CA LEU A 49 6.42 6.40 14.05
C LEU A 49 6.16 5.01 13.46
N PHE A 50 5.26 4.91 12.47
CA PHE A 50 4.95 3.65 11.81
C PHE A 50 6.12 3.17 10.94
N PHE A 51 6.80 4.08 10.25
CA PHE A 51 8.04 3.77 9.53
C PHE A 51 9.17 3.32 10.46
N LEU A 52 9.35 3.99 11.59
CA LEU A 52 10.33 3.59 12.60
C LEU A 52 10.04 2.17 13.12
N LEU A 53 8.76 1.86 13.38
CA LEU A 53 8.35 0.53 13.84
C LEU A 53 8.68 -0.55 12.81
N GLN A 54 8.36 -0.31 11.54
CA GLN A 54 8.72 -1.22 10.44
C GLN A 54 10.22 -1.41 10.33
N PHE A 55 10.99 -0.33 10.42
CA PHE A 55 12.46 -0.39 10.40
C PHE A 55 13.02 -1.22 11.56
N LEU A 56 12.48 -1.06 12.77
CA LEU A 56 12.87 -1.85 13.94
C LEU A 56 12.55 -3.34 13.76
N ILE A 57 11.42 -3.69 13.14
CA ILE A 57 11.05 -5.07 12.81
C ILE A 57 12.08 -5.68 11.85
N VAL A 58 12.46 -4.95 10.80
CA VAL A 58 13.47 -5.40 9.83
C VAL A 58 14.83 -5.59 10.51
N LEU A 59 15.27 -4.63 11.34
CA LEU A 59 16.53 -4.74 12.08
C LEU A 59 16.53 -5.92 13.03
N ASN A 60 15.44 -6.13 13.77
CA ASN A 60 15.28 -7.26 14.67
C ASN A 60 15.41 -8.59 13.91
N TRP A 61 14.74 -8.72 12.77
CA TRP A 61 14.84 -9.91 11.93
C TRP A 61 16.26 -10.16 11.41
N LEU A 62 16.92 -9.12 10.89
CA LEU A 62 18.32 -9.23 10.44
C LEU A 62 19.25 -9.69 11.57
N ALA A 63 19.07 -9.11 12.76
CA ALA A 63 19.85 -9.51 13.94
C ALA A 63 19.64 -10.99 14.30
N ILE A 64 18.40 -11.49 14.21
CA ILE A 64 18.09 -12.92 14.44
C ILE A 64 18.74 -13.80 13.37
N VAL A 65 18.65 -13.43 12.08
CA VAL A 65 19.27 -14.20 10.97
C VAL A 65 20.77 -14.32 11.16
N ILE A 66 21.44 -13.21 11.50
CA ILE A 66 22.89 -13.18 11.73
C ILE A 66 23.24 -14.01 12.96
N ARG A 67 22.55 -13.81 14.10
CA ARG A 67 22.81 -14.51 15.36
C ARG A 67 22.63 -16.02 15.23
N GLN A 68 21.57 -16.47 14.58
CA GLN A 68 21.28 -17.89 14.41
C GLN A 68 22.12 -18.53 13.29
N ARG A 69 22.97 -17.79 12.62
CA ARG A 69 23.74 -18.27 11.46
C ARG A 69 22.85 -18.98 10.43
N SER A 70 21.64 -18.49 10.23
CA SER A 70 20.62 -19.16 9.42
C SER A 70 21.04 -19.42 7.97
N LEU A 71 21.88 -18.56 7.41
CA LEU A 71 22.51 -18.75 6.10
C LEU A 71 23.43 -19.97 6.07
N LYS A 72 24.31 -20.14 7.11
CA LYS A 72 25.20 -21.28 7.22
C LYS A 72 24.46 -22.59 7.48
N MET A 73 23.36 -22.51 8.24
CA MET A 73 22.50 -23.65 8.57
C MET A 73 21.53 -24.00 7.42
N ARG A 74 21.60 -23.30 6.29
CA ARG A 74 20.76 -23.52 5.11
C ARG A 74 19.26 -23.56 5.41
N LYS A 75 18.78 -22.70 6.32
CA LYS A 75 17.36 -22.56 6.68
C LYS A 75 16.60 -21.76 5.62
N TRP A 76 16.62 -22.24 4.36
CA TRP A 76 16.12 -21.52 3.20
C TRP A 76 14.65 -21.16 3.31
N GLY A 77 13.80 -22.06 3.82
CA GLY A 77 12.36 -21.78 3.97
C GLY A 77 12.11 -20.54 4.83
N MET A 78 12.77 -20.45 6.01
CA MET A 78 12.66 -19.29 6.89
C MET A 78 13.21 -18.02 6.23
N LEU A 79 14.35 -18.11 5.55
CA LEU A 79 14.97 -16.95 4.90
C LEU A 79 14.11 -16.40 3.77
N VAL A 80 13.54 -17.27 2.92
CA VAL A 80 12.67 -16.85 1.81
C VAL A 80 11.39 -16.24 2.34
N THR A 81 10.71 -16.88 3.30
CA THR A 81 9.45 -16.37 3.83
C THR A 81 9.62 -14.99 4.48
N HIS A 82 10.63 -14.82 5.32
CA HIS A 82 10.85 -13.53 6.00
C HIS A 82 11.48 -12.49 5.06
N GLY A 83 12.30 -12.92 4.11
CA GLY A 83 12.85 -12.05 3.07
C GLY A 83 11.77 -11.46 2.18
N ALA A 84 10.69 -12.20 1.92
CA ALA A 84 9.53 -11.70 1.18
C ALA A 84 8.87 -10.51 1.89
N PHE A 85 8.76 -10.54 3.22
CA PHE A 85 8.23 -9.39 3.98
C PHE A 85 9.10 -8.15 3.83
N ILE A 86 10.43 -8.30 3.85
CA ILE A 86 11.34 -7.17 3.63
C ILE A 86 11.13 -6.60 2.22
N LEU A 87 10.99 -7.47 1.21
CA LEU A 87 10.75 -7.04 -0.16
C LEU A 87 9.43 -6.27 -0.28
N ILE A 88 8.38 -6.72 0.39
CA ILE A 88 7.09 -6.01 0.46
C ILE A 88 7.26 -4.62 1.10
N LEU A 89 7.98 -4.54 2.23
CA LEU A 89 8.22 -3.26 2.91
C LEU A 89 9.06 -2.31 2.06
N LEU A 90 10.06 -2.83 1.35
CA LEU A 90 10.84 -2.02 0.39
C LEU A 90 9.98 -1.53 -0.76
N GLY A 91 9.09 -2.36 -1.31
CA GLY A 91 8.12 -1.97 -2.32
C GLY A 91 7.18 -0.86 -1.81
N ALA A 92 6.66 -1.00 -0.60
CA ALA A 92 5.84 0.02 0.05
C ALA A 92 6.59 1.34 0.25
N LEU A 93 7.86 1.28 0.63
CA LEU A 93 8.72 2.46 0.76
C LEU A 93 8.93 3.16 -0.58
N VAL A 94 9.21 2.40 -1.65
CA VAL A 94 9.37 2.95 -3.01
C VAL A 94 8.06 3.60 -3.46
N SER A 95 6.93 2.94 -3.25
CA SER A 95 5.61 3.51 -3.57
C SER A 95 5.31 4.78 -2.76
N HIS A 96 5.74 4.83 -1.51
CA HIS A 96 5.57 6.03 -0.67
C HIS A 96 6.43 7.21 -1.15
N LEU A 97 7.66 6.95 -1.62
CA LEU A 97 8.60 8.00 -2.03
C LEU A 97 8.34 8.50 -3.46
N TYR A 98 7.86 7.64 -4.35
CA TYR A 98 7.74 7.92 -5.78
C TYR A 98 6.32 7.76 -6.33
N GLY A 99 5.41 7.16 -5.56
CA GLY A 99 4.03 6.94 -5.98
C GLY A 99 3.21 8.23 -5.85
N GLU A 100 2.53 8.60 -6.90
CA GLU A 100 1.48 9.62 -6.88
C GLU A 100 0.12 8.92 -6.99
N GLU A 101 -0.78 9.26 -6.08
CA GLU A 101 -2.15 8.75 -6.10
C GLU A 101 -3.11 9.91 -6.24
N GLY A 102 -4.05 9.76 -7.16
CA GLY A 102 -5.06 10.77 -7.39
C GLY A 102 -6.34 10.18 -7.97
N ILE A 103 -7.34 11.02 -8.08
CA ILE A 103 -8.66 10.65 -8.58
C ILE A 103 -8.86 11.31 -9.95
N LEU A 104 -9.15 10.51 -10.96
CA LEU A 104 -9.53 10.96 -12.28
C LEU A 104 -11.07 10.89 -12.38
N HIS A 105 -11.71 12.05 -12.40
CA HIS A 105 -13.15 12.14 -12.61
C HIS A 105 -13.43 12.27 -14.10
N LEU A 106 -14.15 11.30 -14.64
CA LEU A 106 -14.59 11.30 -16.04
C LEU A 106 -16.10 11.13 -16.13
N ARG A 107 -16.70 11.82 -17.08
CA ARG A 107 -18.07 11.55 -17.54
C ARG A 107 -18.03 10.70 -18.81
N GLU A 108 -19.10 10.01 -19.10
CA GLU A 108 -19.22 9.27 -20.36
C GLU A 108 -18.97 10.17 -21.57
N GLY A 109 -18.08 9.78 -22.46
CA GLY A 109 -17.62 10.55 -23.62
C GLY A 109 -16.59 11.63 -23.29
N GLU A 110 -16.14 11.75 -22.04
CA GLU A 110 -15.12 12.73 -21.65
C GLU A 110 -13.73 12.12 -21.69
N THR A 111 -12.79 12.85 -22.30
CA THR A 111 -11.37 12.51 -22.35
C THR A 111 -10.60 13.47 -21.44
N SER A 112 -9.79 12.95 -20.55
CA SER A 112 -8.92 13.76 -19.70
C SER A 112 -7.56 13.11 -19.47
N ASN A 113 -6.55 13.94 -19.32
CA ASN A 113 -5.22 13.55 -18.88
C ASN A 113 -4.85 14.18 -17.52
N ARG A 114 -5.81 14.81 -16.83
CA ARG A 114 -5.58 15.48 -15.55
C ARG A 114 -6.24 14.73 -14.42
N PHE A 115 -5.47 14.36 -13.41
CA PHE A 115 -5.99 13.76 -12.19
C PHE A 115 -5.79 14.70 -11.00
N ALA A 116 -6.71 14.64 -10.06
CA ALA A 116 -6.70 15.43 -8.84
C ALA A 116 -5.98 14.66 -7.74
N VAL A 117 -4.93 15.23 -7.19
CA VAL A 117 -4.23 14.74 -6.00
C VAL A 117 -4.68 15.59 -4.82
N ARG A 118 -5.17 14.96 -3.75
CA ARG A 118 -5.54 15.67 -2.54
C ARG A 118 -4.47 15.48 -1.48
N HIS A 119 -3.83 16.59 -1.07
CA HIS A 119 -2.88 16.64 0.04
C HIS A 119 -3.39 17.60 1.10
N ALA A 120 -3.57 17.12 2.33
CA ALA A 120 -3.94 17.94 3.49
C ALA A 120 -5.14 18.90 3.26
N GLY A 121 -6.08 18.54 2.38
CA GLY A 121 -7.25 19.35 2.04
C GLY A 121 -7.08 20.25 0.82
N GLU A 122 -5.88 20.42 0.29
CA GLU A 122 -5.63 21.07 -1.01
C GLU A 122 -5.74 20.07 -2.15
N VAL A 123 -6.36 20.50 -3.24
CA VAL A 123 -6.48 19.71 -4.48
C VAL A 123 -5.50 20.28 -5.50
N THR A 124 -4.52 19.49 -5.88
CA THR A 124 -3.56 19.81 -6.93
C THR A 124 -3.84 18.94 -8.16
N TYR A 125 -3.79 19.51 -9.34
CA TYR A 125 -3.98 18.76 -10.59
C TYR A 125 -2.63 18.43 -11.22
N HIS A 126 -2.43 17.14 -11.47
CA HIS A 126 -1.27 16.62 -12.18
C HIS A 126 -1.71 16.11 -13.56
N THR A 127 -0.79 16.14 -14.53
CA THR A 127 -1.05 15.65 -15.88
C THR A 127 -0.39 14.29 -16.10
N LEU A 128 -1.15 13.37 -16.69
CA LEU A 128 -0.64 12.08 -17.14
C LEU A 128 0.04 12.24 -18.52
N PRO A 129 1.03 11.41 -18.85
CA PRO A 129 1.63 11.36 -20.18
C PRO A 129 0.72 10.70 -21.24
N PHE A 130 -0.48 10.31 -20.86
CA PHE A 130 -1.51 9.72 -21.72
C PHE A 130 -2.87 10.31 -21.35
N SER A 131 -3.86 10.19 -22.23
CA SER A 131 -5.24 10.56 -21.92
C SER A 131 -6.15 9.34 -21.81
N VAL A 132 -7.17 9.47 -20.99
CA VAL A 132 -8.16 8.42 -20.74
C VAL A 132 -9.54 8.96 -21.08
N GLU A 133 -10.28 8.22 -21.88
CA GLU A 133 -11.67 8.47 -22.23
C GLU A 133 -12.57 7.43 -21.58
N LEU A 134 -13.64 7.84 -20.94
CA LEU A 134 -14.69 6.94 -20.46
C LEU A 134 -15.73 6.76 -21.56
N ILE A 135 -15.76 5.57 -22.16
CA ILE A 135 -16.73 5.25 -23.23
C ILE A 135 -18.10 4.94 -22.64
N ASN A 136 -18.14 4.07 -21.65
CA ASN A 136 -19.38 3.62 -21.05
C ASN A 136 -19.20 3.26 -19.58
N PHE A 137 -20.24 3.52 -18.77
CA PHE A 137 -20.29 3.12 -17.36
C PHE A 137 -21.55 2.30 -17.10
N THR A 138 -21.37 1.06 -16.69
CA THR A 138 -22.47 0.13 -16.43
C THR A 138 -22.57 -0.21 -14.96
N LEU A 139 -23.76 0.00 -14.39
CA LEU A 139 -24.11 -0.44 -13.04
C LEU A 139 -25.02 -1.66 -13.09
N THR A 140 -24.49 -2.80 -12.74
CA THR A 140 -25.24 -4.05 -12.60
C THR A 140 -25.79 -4.18 -11.18
N ARG A 141 -27.05 -4.62 -11.04
CA ARG A 141 -27.70 -4.81 -9.74
C ARG A 141 -28.03 -6.28 -9.50
N TYR A 142 -28.12 -6.67 -8.23
CA TYR A 142 -28.61 -8.00 -7.89
C TYR A 142 -30.07 -8.18 -8.36
N PRO A 143 -30.43 -9.36 -8.88
CA PRO A 143 -31.80 -9.65 -9.29
C PRO A 143 -32.79 -9.40 -8.14
N GLY A 144 -33.80 -8.55 -8.38
CA GLY A 144 -34.82 -8.22 -7.38
C GLY A 144 -34.40 -7.25 -6.27
N SER A 145 -33.23 -6.61 -6.38
CA SER A 145 -32.71 -5.65 -5.40
C SER A 145 -32.27 -4.34 -6.07
N SER A 146 -32.32 -3.23 -5.32
CA SER A 146 -31.71 -1.97 -5.72
C SER A 146 -30.21 -1.90 -5.41
N SER A 147 -29.65 -2.91 -4.71
CA SER A 147 -28.25 -2.94 -4.34
C SER A 147 -27.35 -3.23 -5.55
N PRO A 148 -26.28 -2.46 -5.75
CA PRO A 148 -25.33 -2.70 -6.82
C PRO A 148 -24.57 -4.01 -6.60
N SER A 149 -24.38 -4.78 -7.68
CA SER A 149 -23.58 -6.01 -7.69
C SER A 149 -22.22 -5.83 -8.36
N ALA A 150 -22.15 -4.98 -9.40
CA ALA A 150 -20.90 -4.67 -10.09
C ALA A 150 -20.94 -3.26 -10.68
N TYR A 151 -19.77 -2.64 -10.76
CA TYR A 151 -19.51 -1.39 -11.47
C TYR A 151 -18.52 -1.70 -12.57
N GLU A 152 -18.85 -1.39 -13.82
CA GLU A 152 -17.99 -1.64 -14.97
C GLU A 152 -17.76 -0.33 -15.71
N SER A 153 -16.50 0.02 -15.94
CA SER A 153 -16.09 1.19 -16.72
C SER A 153 -15.34 0.73 -17.96
N GLU A 154 -15.82 1.12 -19.12
CA GLU A 154 -15.15 0.89 -20.38
C GLU A 154 -14.31 2.11 -20.73
N LEU A 155 -12.99 1.95 -20.69
CA LEU A 155 -12.02 3.02 -20.86
C LEU A 155 -11.23 2.84 -22.17
N LEU A 156 -10.99 3.95 -22.84
CA LEU A 156 -10.04 4.02 -23.95
C LEU A 156 -8.84 4.85 -23.51
N VAL A 157 -7.65 4.27 -23.60
CA VAL A 157 -6.39 4.93 -23.25
C VAL A 157 -5.66 5.29 -24.53
N HIS A 158 -5.46 6.60 -24.72
CA HIS A 158 -4.72 7.17 -25.85
C HIS A 158 -3.27 7.38 -25.43
N LEU A 159 -2.39 6.50 -25.91
CA LEU A 159 -0.93 6.61 -25.81
C LEU A 159 -0.37 7.03 -27.17
N ASP A 160 0.64 7.88 -27.22
CA ASP A 160 1.35 8.37 -28.39
C ASP A 160 1.23 7.48 -29.66
N GLY A 161 0.05 7.53 -30.35
CA GLY A 161 -0.23 6.82 -31.58
C GLY A 161 -0.86 5.42 -31.45
N GLU A 162 -1.13 4.93 -30.26
CA GLU A 162 -1.85 3.66 -30.03
C GLU A 162 -3.04 3.85 -29.06
N ASP A 163 -4.21 3.44 -29.53
CA ASP A 163 -5.42 3.41 -28.69
C ASP A 163 -5.57 2.01 -28.06
N ARG A 164 -5.63 1.96 -26.73
CA ARG A 164 -5.84 0.71 -25.99
C ARG A 164 -7.16 0.75 -25.23
N LYS A 165 -8.04 -0.18 -25.56
CA LYS A 165 -9.30 -0.37 -24.84
C LYS A 165 -9.11 -1.28 -23.63
N SER A 166 -9.67 -0.86 -22.49
CA SER A 166 -9.67 -1.64 -21.25
C SER A 166 -11.04 -1.58 -20.58
N VAL A 167 -11.44 -2.66 -19.93
CA VAL A 167 -12.66 -2.74 -19.11
C VAL A 167 -12.21 -2.96 -17.65
N VAL A 168 -12.66 -2.10 -16.77
CA VAL A 168 -12.32 -2.14 -15.33
C VAL A 168 -13.60 -2.17 -14.49
#